data_41746f0999dd9576d9025337b653f6df
#
_entry.id   41746f0999dd9576d9025337b653f6df
#
_cell.length_a   1.000
_cell.length_b   1.000
_cell.length_c   1.000
_cell.angle_alpha   90.00
_cell.angle_beta   90.00
_cell.angle_gamma   90.00
#
_symmetry.space_group_name_H-M   'P 1'
#
loop_
_entity.id
_entity.type
_entity.pdbx_description
1 polymer ?
#
loop_
_entity_poly.entity_id
_entity_poly.type
_entity_poly.pdbx_seq_one_letter_code
_entity_poly.pdbx_strand_id
1 'polypeptide(L)'
;MPSNDRNPFASVLARQQAFNRRTRDNVEEFAPHRRRVTAEIVKTAGRADGCLAVLGAGNANDLDLPVLARAFREVHLADLDSEALEDAARRHPGLDSMVRLHGGIDLSGIASRLDRLSGTPRDEEIDGLVAAAEKPPLPNFGFTCDVVASTCLLTQLMNSAVAAVGEGHPRLIGVLGAIRAGHLRLLADLTAAGGTALLFTDVASSDDVPEIATTPESALPGLAARLSREKRFFLGVDPGEMEKQLRGDSYVASRVRTVHRIGFWKWRISKTRTFLVYAVALRR
;
A
#
# COMPACT_ATOMS: atom_id res chain seq x y z
N MET A 1 -19.16 -12.98 -2.47
CA MET A 1 -17.97 -13.72 -2.03
C MET A 1 -16.90 -13.52 -3.08
N PRO A 2 -15.78 -12.83 -2.82
CA PRO A 2 -14.70 -12.78 -3.79
C PRO A 2 -14.23 -14.22 -4.01
N SER A 3 -13.99 -14.59 -5.29
CA SER A 3 -13.54 -15.91 -5.72
C SER A 3 -12.34 -16.34 -4.88
N ASN A 4 -12.52 -17.44 -4.18
CA ASN A 4 -11.63 -17.98 -3.17
C ASN A 4 -10.47 -18.75 -3.82
N ASP A 5 -9.59 -18.03 -4.54
CA ASP A 5 -8.29 -18.55 -5.01
C ASP A 5 -7.19 -18.42 -3.91
N ARG A 6 -7.62 -18.34 -2.66
CA ARG A 6 -6.69 -18.35 -1.53
C ARG A 6 -6.34 -19.81 -1.25
N ASN A 7 -5.23 -20.29 -1.81
CA ASN A 7 -4.60 -21.46 -1.25
C ASN A 7 -4.20 -21.11 0.19
N PRO A 8 -4.89 -21.59 1.22
CA PRO A 8 -4.62 -21.23 2.62
C PRO A 8 -3.24 -21.69 3.10
N PHE A 9 -2.59 -22.56 2.33
CA PHE A 9 -1.24 -23.08 2.60
C PHE A 9 -0.13 -22.34 1.85
N ALA A 10 -0.48 -21.38 0.98
CA ALA A 10 0.53 -20.59 0.29
C ALA A 10 1.14 -19.55 1.22
N SER A 11 2.47 -19.41 1.20
CA SER A 11 3.18 -18.37 1.94
C SER A 11 2.73 -16.96 1.52
N VAL A 12 3.01 -15.96 2.35
CA VAL A 12 2.74 -14.55 2.03
C VAL A 12 3.38 -14.17 0.68
N LEU A 13 4.65 -14.57 0.47
CA LEU A 13 5.35 -14.34 -0.79
C LEU A 13 4.63 -15.02 -1.97
N ALA A 14 4.25 -16.29 -1.84
CA ALA A 14 3.59 -17.01 -2.94
C ALA A 14 2.23 -16.38 -3.33
N ARG A 15 1.47 -15.86 -2.35
CA ARG A 15 0.23 -15.11 -2.62
C ARG A 15 0.50 -13.81 -3.35
N GLN A 16 1.53 -13.07 -2.93
CA GLN A 16 1.94 -11.82 -3.57
C GLN A 16 2.38 -12.06 -5.01
N GLN A 17 3.22 -13.07 -5.25
CA GLN A 17 3.64 -13.46 -6.59
C GLN A 17 2.46 -13.88 -7.48
N ALA A 18 1.50 -14.63 -6.93
CA ALA A 18 0.30 -15.01 -7.66
C ALA A 18 -0.54 -13.77 -8.06
N PHE A 19 -0.66 -12.78 -7.19
CA PHE A 19 -1.32 -11.51 -7.48
C PHE A 19 -0.59 -10.74 -8.59
N ASN A 20 0.73 -10.57 -8.47
CA ASN A 20 1.56 -9.87 -9.45
C ASN A 20 1.50 -10.56 -10.83
N ARG A 21 1.59 -11.90 -10.89
CA ARG A 21 1.45 -12.64 -12.16
C ARG A 21 0.09 -12.41 -12.83
N ARG A 22 -1.01 -12.39 -12.06
CA ARG A 22 -2.36 -12.16 -12.61
C ARG A 22 -2.57 -10.76 -13.15
N THR A 23 -1.89 -9.77 -12.59
CA THR A 23 -2.06 -8.36 -12.97
C THR A 23 -0.96 -7.85 -13.90
N ARG A 24 0.04 -8.66 -14.21
CA ARG A 24 1.23 -8.28 -15.00
C ARG A 24 0.88 -7.58 -16.30
N ASP A 25 -0.09 -8.12 -17.05
CA ASP A 25 -0.44 -7.67 -18.39
C ASP A 25 -1.60 -6.67 -18.41
N ASN A 26 -2.15 -6.29 -17.23
CA ASN A 26 -3.27 -5.36 -17.12
C ASN A 26 -2.83 -3.88 -17.25
N VAL A 27 -1.84 -3.60 -18.08
CA VAL A 27 -1.20 -2.26 -18.18
C VAL A 27 -2.21 -1.18 -18.59
N GLU A 28 -3.11 -1.49 -19.52
CA GLU A 28 -4.10 -0.54 -20.02
C GLU A 28 -5.20 -0.25 -18.98
N GLU A 29 -5.65 -1.26 -18.26
CA GLU A 29 -6.63 -1.12 -17.19
C GLU A 29 -6.11 -0.22 -16.07
N PHE A 30 -4.81 -0.26 -15.80
CA PHE A 30 -4.16 0.57 -14.79
C PHE A 30 -3.89 2.01 -15.26
N ALA A 31 -3.96 2.31 -16.56
CA ALA A 31 -3.51 3.59 -17.10
C ALA A 31 -4.16 4.83 -16.44
N PRO A 32 -5.48 4.91 -16.15
CA PRO A 32 -6.05 6.06 -15.45
C PRO A 32 -5.52 6.18 -14.00
N HIS A 33 -5.43 5.08 -13.27
CA HIS A 33 -4.90 5.01 -11.92
C HIS A 33 -3.42 5.40 -11.91
N ARG A 34 -2.60 4.81 -12.77
CA ARG A 34 -1.17 5.13 -12.96
C ARG A 34 -0.94 6.61 -13.17
N ARG A 35 -1.69 7.25 -14.08
CA ARG A 35 -1.60 8.70 -14.31
C ARG A 35 -1.88 9.49 -13.05
N ARG A 36 -2.90 9.10 -12.28
CA ARG A 36 -3.28 9.79 -11.05
C ARG A 36 -2.22 9.64 -9.97
N VAL A 37 -1.77 8.42 -9.67
CA VAL A 37 -0.71 8.14 -8.69
C VAL A 37 0.57 8.89 -9.05
N THR A 38 1.03 8.76 -10.29
CA THR A 38 2.24 9.44 -10.77
C THR A 38 2.13 10.97 -10.65
N ALA A 39 0.98 11.55 -11.04
CA ALA A 39 0.75 12.99 -10.93
C ALA A 39 0.79 13.48 -9.47
N GLU A 40 0.18 12.74 -8.53
CA GLU A 40 0.23 13.09 -7.11
C GLU A 40 1.65 12.98 -6.54
N ILE A 41 2.44 11.97 -6.95
CA ILE A 41 3.86 11.87 -6.57
C ILE A 41 4.66 13.05 -7.11
N VAL A 42 4.53 13.36 -8.40
CA VAL A 42 5.28 14.47 -9.05
C VAL A 42 4.93 15.84 -8.45
N LYS A 43 3.68 16.08 -8.06
CA LYS A 43 3.29 17.33 -7.37
C LYS A 43 4.04 17.56 -6.06
N THR A 44 4.53 16.49 -5.42
CA THR A 44 5.30 16.58 -4.17
C THR A 44 6.80 16.64 -4.39
N ALA A 45 7.28 16.50 -5.63
CA ALA A 45 8.67 16.66 -5.99
C ALA A 45 9.08 18.11 -5.77
N GLY A 46 9.78 18.39 -4.67
CA GLY A 46 10.19 19.77 -4.33
C GLY A 46 11.43 20.24 -5.09
N ARG A 47 12.33 19.35 -5.49
CA ARG A 47 13.61 19.59 -6.16
C ARG A 47 13.87 18.51 -7.20
N ALA A 48 14.44 18.89 -8.34
CA ALA A 48 14.78 17.95 -9.41
C ALA A 48 15.89 16.94 -9.02
N ASP A 49 16.61 17.18 -7.94
CA ASP A 49 17.65 16.31 -7.39
C ASP A 49 17.15 15.43 -6.24
N GLY A 50 15.83 15.41 -5.98
CA GLY A 50 15.22 14.65 -4.91
C GLY A 50 15.22 13.14 -5.12
N CYS A 51 15.02 12.41 -4.02
CA CYS A 51 14.88 10.97 -3.96
C CYS A 51 13.41 10.57 -3.76
N LEU A 52 12.96 9.57 -4.52
CA LEU A 52 11.65 8.91 -4.35
C LEU A 52 11.86 7.47 -3.87
N ALA A 53 11.15 7.06 -2.81
CA ALA A 53 10.97 5.65 -2.48
C ALA A 53 9.51 5.24 -2.70
N VAL A 54 9.28 4.12 -3.39
CA VAL A 54 7.97 3.50 -3.58
C VAL A 54 7.92 2.17 -2.86
N LEU A 55 6.96 2.02 -1.96
CA LEU A 55 6.72 0.83 -1.16
C LEU A 55 5.54 0.04 -1.73
N GLY A 56 5.75 -1.26 -2.01
CA GLY A 56 4.76 -2.11 -2.66
C GLY A 56 4.68 -1.88 -4.16
N ALA A 57 5.83 -1.68 -4.82
CA ALA A 57 5.88 -1.34 -6.25
C ALA A 57 5.43 -2.50 -7.16
N GLY A 58 5.59 -3.76 -6.75
CA GLY A 58 5.19 -4.93 -7.52
C GLY A 58 5.61 -4.84 -8.99
N ASN A 59 4.65 -5.06 -9.90
CA ASN A 59 4.85 -4.89 -11.35
C ASN A 59 5.03 -3.43 -11.80
N ALA A 60 4.97 -2.44 -10.92
CA ALA A 60 4.93 -1.01 -11.23
C ALA A 60 3.87 -0.59 -12.27
N ASN A 61 2.77 -1.34 -12.37
CA ASN A 61 1.69 -1.02 -13.33
C ASN A 61 0.95 0.27 -12.97
N ASP A 62 0.99 0.68 -11.73
CA ASP A 62 0.42 1.92 -11.15
C ASP A 62 1.39 3.12 -11.18
N LEU A 63 2.59 2.94 -11.77
CA LEU A 63 3.65 3.96 -11.85
C LEU A 63 4.07 4.22 -13.31
N ASP A 64 4.20 5.48 -13.67
CA ASP A 64 4.88 5.88 -14.92
C ASP A 64 6.36 6.12 -14.60
N LEU A 65 7.15 5.02 -14.63
CA LEU A 65 8.58 5.06 -14.28
C LEU A 65 9.38 6.09 -15.11
N PRO A 66 9.18 6.23 -16.44
CA PRO A 66 9.81 7.27 -17.22
C PRO A 66 9.50 8.70 -16.75
N VAL A 67 8.27 8.97 -16.32
CA VAL A 67 7.90 10.29 -15.76
C VAL A 67 8.57 10.51 -14.41
N LEU A 68 8.55 9.49 -13.53
CA LEU A 68 9.18 9.57 -12.22
C LEU A 68 10.70 9.75 -12.32
N ALA A 69 11.37 9.02 -13.23
CA ALA A 69 12.80 9.14 -13.46
C ALA A 69 13.23 10.53 -13.99
N ARG A 70 12.32 11.27 -14.63
CA ARG A 70 12.58 12.68 -15.01
C ARG A 70 12.33 13.65 -13.86
N ALA A 71 11.47 13.29 -12.90
CA ALA A 71 11.10 14.15 -11.79
C ALA A 71 12.02 14.01 -10.57
N PHE A 72 12.72 12.88 -10.45
CA PHE A 72 13.59 12.54 -9.33
C PHE A 72 14.95 12.08 -9.82
N ARG A 73 16.01 12.40 -9.07
CA ARG A 73 17.37 11.92 -9.36
C ARG A 73 17.49 10.41 -9.20
N GLU A 74 16.84 9.87 -8.17
CA GLU A 74 16.81 8.44 -7.88
C GLU A 74 15.40 8.00 -7.48
N VAL A 75 15.00 6.84 -7.99
CA VAL A 75 13.72 6.18 -7.69
C VAL A 75 14.02 4.80 -7.12
N HIS A 76 13.66 4.58 -5.86
CA HIS A 76 13.82 3.31 -5.17
C HIS A 76 12.49 2.57 -5.16
N LEU A 77 12.44 1.37 -5.73
CA LEU A 77 11.27 0.50 -5.75
C LEU A 77 11.48 -0.64 -4.76
N ALA A 78 10.64 -0.75 -3.74
CA ALA A 78 10.71 -1.79 -2.72
C ALA A 78 9.48 -2.68 -2.76
N ASP A 79 9.69 -3.99 -2.77
CA ASP A 79 8.63 -5.00 -2.73
C ASP A 79 9.13 -6.33 -2.14
N LEU A 80 8.22 -7.17 -1.68
CA LEU A 80 8.52 -8.54 -1.26
C LEU A 80 8.83 -9.44 -2.46
N ASP A 81 8.22 -9.17 -3.62
CA ASP A 81 8.38 -9.93 -4.87
C ASP A 81 9.48 -9.32 -5.74
N SER A 82 10.70 -9.85 -5.60
CA SER A 82 11.86 -9.42 -6.39
C SER A 82 11.65 -9.63 -7.89
N GLU A 83 10.99 -10.73 -8.30
CA GLU A 83 10.75 -11.06 -9.71
C GLU A 83 9.85 -10.01 -10.39
N ALA A 84 8.81 -9.55 -9.68
CA ALA A 84 7.92 -8.51 -10.19
C ALA A 84 8.67 -7.18 -10.42
N LEU A 85 9.56 -6.79 -9.50
CA LEU A 85 10.41 -5.60 -9.66
C LEU A 85 11.34 -5.69 -10.87
N GLU A 86 11.99 -6.84 -11.04
CA GLU A 86 12.86 -7.08 -12.19
C GLU A 86 12.09 -7.04 -13.51
N ASP A 87 10.87 -7.62 -13.54
CA ASP A 87 9.98 -7.56 -14.69
C ASP A 87 9.58 -6.12 -15.01
N ALA A 88 9.29 -5.31 -14.00
CA ALA A 88 8.98 -3.89 -14.16
C ALA A 88 10.17 -3.13 -14.77
N ALA A 89 11.39 -3.36 -14.26
CA ALA A 89 12.60 -2.72 -14.78
C ALA A 89 12.87 -3.13 -16.24
N ARG A 90 12.75 -4.42 -16.58
CA ARG A 90 12.96 -4.93 -17.97
C ARG A 90 12.03 -4.26 -18.98
N ARG A 91 10.86 -3.79 -18.59
CA ARG A 91 9.93 -3.06 -19.48
C ARG A 91 10.37 -1.62 -19.77
N HIS A 92 11.35 -1.11 -19.04
CA HIS A 92 11.84 0.27 -19.16
C HIS A 92 13.36 0.33 -19.29
N PRO A 93 13.93 -0.23 -20.39
CA PRO A 93 15.37 -0.21 -20.61
C PRO A 93 15.88 1.25 -20.65
N GLY A 94 17.05 1.47 -20.07
CA GLY A 94 17.65 2.82 -19.97
C GLY A 94 17.33 3.58 -18.70
N LEU A 95 16.53 3.03 -17.77
CA LEU A 95 16.31 3.63 -16.45
C LEU A 95 17.23 3.07 -15.35
N ASP A 96 18.11 2.12 -15.66
CA ASP A 96 18.94 1.39 -14.68
C ASP A 96 19.85 2.29 -13.84
N SER A 97 20.25 3.44 -14.37
CA SER A 97 21.05 4.43 -13.63
C SER A 97 20.25 5.24 -12.60
N MET A 98 18.92 5.32 -12.76
CA MET A 98 18.01 6.15 -11.94
C MET A 98 17.10 5.32 -11.07
N VAL A 99 16.76 4.08 -11.47
CA VAL A 99 15.86 3.18 -10.73
C VAL A 99 16.67 2.15 -9.97
N ARG A 100 16.43 2.04 -8.67
CA ARG A 100 17.04 1.05 -7.75
C ARG A 100 16.00 0.08 -7.26
N LEU A 101 16.25 -1.21 -7.42
CA LEU A 101 15.34 -2.28 -7.00
C LEU A 101 15.74 -2.82 -5.62
N HIS A 102 14.78 -2.92 -4.72
CA HIS A 102 14.92 -3.46 -3.38
C HIS A 102 13.90 -4.60 -3.21
N GLY A 103 14.25 -5.78 -3.75
CA GLY A 103 13.41 -6.98 -3.70
C GLY A 103 13.59 -7.78 -2.41
N GLY A 104 12.62 -8.64 -2.10
CA GLY A 104 12.63 -9.50 -0.92
C GLY A 104 12.42 -8.76 0.41
N ILE A 105 11.87 -7.54 0.38
CA ILE A 105 11.67 -6.73 1.59
C ILE A 105 10.27 -6.92 2.15
N ASP A 106 10.17 -7.52 3.34
CA ASP A 106 8.94 -7.58 4.10
C ASP A 106 8.64 -6.23 4.78
N LEU A 107 7.80 -5.42 4.14
CA LEU A 107 7.38 -4.11 4.63
C LEU A 107 6.36 -4.17 5.78
N SER A 108 5.87 -5.38 6.13
CA SER A 108 5.00 -5.61 7.29
C SER A 108 5.77 -5.98 8.57
N GLY A 109 6.97 -6.55 8.41
CA GLY A 109 7.76 -7.14 9.49
C GLY A 109 7.19 -8.44 10.08
N ILE A 110 6.11 -8.97 9.51
CA ILE A 110 5.41 -10.14 10.05
C ILE A 110 5.19 -11.28 9.06
N ALA A 111 5.59 -11.17 7.79
CA ALA A 111 5.33 -12.17 6.77
C ALA A 111 5.79 -13.57 7.20
N SER A 112 7.02 -13.71 7.68
CA SER A 112 7.55 -14.98 8.16
C SER A 112 6.87 -15.53 9.44
N ARG A 113 6.26 -14.63 10.24
CA ARG A 113 5.46 -15.03 11.41
C ARG A 113 4.10 -15.56 10.96
N LEU A 114 3.45 -14.87 10.01
CA LEU A 114 2.18 -15.31 9.42
C LEU A 114 2.33 -16.68 8.75
N ASP A 115 3.44 -16.92 8.05
CA ASP A 115 3.71 -18.20 7.39
C ASP A 115 3.94 -19.37 8.36
N ARG A 116 4.28 -19.10 9.62
CA ARG A 116 4.44 -20.12 10.67
C ARG A 116 3.18 -20.43 11.45
N LEU A 117 2.13 -19.63 11.30
CA LEU A 117 0.86 -19.91 11.99
C LEU A 117 0.24 -21.19 11.42
N SER A 118 -0.28 -22.04 12.31
CA SER A 118 -1.00 -23.25 11.97
C SER A 118 -2.27 -23.37 12.84
N GLY A 119 -3.41 -23.61 12.22
CA GLY A 119 -4.68 -23.65 12.93
C GLY A 119 -5.09 -22.29 13.50
N THR A 120 -5.81 -22.29 14.62
CA THR A 120 -6.19 -21.04 15.31
C THR A 120 -4.99 -20.53 16.13
N PRO A 121 -4.49 -19.30 15.86
CA PRO A 121 -3.36 -18.75 16.60
C PRO A 121 -3.63 -18.63 18.10
N ARG A 122 -2.61 -18.88 18.91
CA ARG A 122 -2.65 -18.65 20.36
C ARG A 122 -2.40 -17.19 20.68
N ASP A 123 -2.80 -16.76 21.88
CA ASP A 123 -2.66 -15.36 22.32
C ASP A 123 -1.19 -14.85 22.24
N GLU A 124 -0.22 -15.68 22.63
CA GLU A 124 1.20 -15.30 22.56
C GLU A 124 1.69 -15.11 21.12
N GLU A 125 1.15 -15.89 20.17
CA GLU A 125 1.47 -15.73 18.75
C GLU A 125 0.88 -14.42 18.22
N ILE A 126 -0.34 -14.08 18.62
CA ILE A 126 -0.96 -12.79 18.28
C ILE A 126 -0.21 -11.62 18.90
N ASP A 127 0.20 -11.71 20.18
CA ASP A 127 1.01 -10.67 20.82
C ASP A 127 2.34 -10.46 20.10
N GLY A 128 2.98 -11.55 19.69
CA GLY A 128 4.19 -11.50 18.87
C GLY A 128 3.98 -10.86 17.48
N LEU A 129 2.82 -11.09 16.84
CA LEU A 129 2.46 -10.43 15.58
C LEU A 129 2.23 -8.93 15.79
N VAL A 130 1.46 -8.53 16.79
CA VAL A 130 1.17 -7.13 17.10
C VAL A 130 2.45 -6.36 17.37
N ALA A 131 3.31 -6.87 18.26
CA ALA A 131 4.58 -6.22 18.62
C ALA A 131 5.52 -6.05 17.42
N ALA A 132 5.58 -7.04 16.52
CA ALA A 132 6.40 -6.98 15.31
C ALA A 132 5.80 -6.03 14.26
N ALA A 133 4.48 -6.09 14.05
CA ALA A 133 3.79 -5.26 13.07
C ALA A 133 3.86 -3.76 13.41
N GLU A 134 3.83 -3.39 14.70
CA GLU A 134 3.94 -1.99 15.14
C GLU A 134 5.32 -1.36 14.86
N LYS A 135 6.34 -2.18 14.66
CA LYS A 135 7.73 -1.76 14.43
C LYS A 135 8.35 -2.58 13.30
N PRO A 136 7.81 -2.44 12.06
CA PRO A 136 8.38 -3.15 10.92
C PRO A 136 9.84 -2.72 10.72
N PRO A 137 10.69 -3.62 10.20
CA PRO A 137 12.07 -3.27 9.91
C PRO A 137 12.12 -2.18 8.83
N LEU A 138 12.98 -1.18 9.04
CA LEU A 138 13.22 -0.16 8.02
C LEU A 138 13.97 -0.80 6.85
N PRO A 139 13.51 -0.64 5.61
CA PRO A 139 14.30 -0.93 4.44
C PRO A 139 15.62 -0.15 4.49
N ASN A 140 16.74 -0.85 4.33
CA ASN A 140 18.05 -0.18 4.37
C ASN A 140 18.36 0.45 3.01
N PHE A 141 17.84 1.65 2.79
CA PHE A 141 18.23 2.47 1.64
C PHE A 141 19.51 3.28 1.89
N GLY A 142 20.02 3.29 3.14
CA GLY A 142 21.15 4.10 3.55
C GLY A 142 20.84 5.59 3.77
N PHE A 143 19.58 6.03 3.50
CA PHE A 143 19.15 7.43 3.62
C PHE A 143 17.61 7.50 3.72
N THR A 144 17.09 8.69 4.07
CA THR A 144 15.67 9.04 3.96
C THR A 144 15.40 9.70 2.59
N CYS A 145 14.18 9.52 2.06
CA CYS A 145 13.79 10.09 0.77
C CYS A 145 12.95 11.37 0.93
N ASP A 146 13.05 12.28 -0.05
CA ASP A 146 12.24 13.50 -0.09
C ASP A 146 10.75 13.18 -0.28
N VAL A 147 10.47 12.13 -1.05
CA VAL A 147 9.13 11.60 -1.24
C VAL A 147 9.12 10.09 -0.98
N VAL A 148 8.15 9.63 -0.18
CA VAL A 148 7.90 8.21 0.06
C VAL A 148 6.46 7.91 -0.33
N ALA A 149 6.23 7.00 -1.25
CA ALA A 149 4.89 6.60 -1.70
C ALA A 149 4.61 5.14 -1.36
N SER A 150 3.50 4.85 -0.70
CA SER A 150 2.97 3.49 -0.55
C SER A 150 1.82 3.32 -1.54
N THR A 151 1.95 2.39 -2.47
CA THR A 151 1.02 2.21 -3.59
C THR A 151 0.16 0.96 -3.40
N CYS A 152 -1.05 1.14 -2.83
CA CYS A 152 -2.05 0.09 -2.57
C CYS A 152 -1.49 -1.16 -1.85
N LEU A 153 -0.41 -0.97 -1.06
CA LEU A 153 0.25 -2.04 -0.31
C LEU A 153 -0.50 -2.38 0.98
N LEU A 154 -1.02 -1.37 1.70
CA LEU A 154 -1.58 -1.57 3.04
C LEU A 154 -2.67 -2.64 3.08
N THR A 155 -3.58 -2.64 2.10
CA THR A 155 -4.64 -3.65 1.99
C THR A 155 -4.07 -5.06 1.76
N GLN A 156 -2.99 -5.18 1.03
CA GLN A 156 -2.33 -6.48 0.79
C GLN A 156 -1.69 -7.03 2.06
N LEU A 157 -1.04 -6.15 2.85
CA LEU A 157 -0.49 -6.53 4.17
C LEU A 157 -1.60 -7.03 5.09
N MET A 158 -2.73 -6.31 5.16
CA MET A 158 -3.89 -6.68 5.96
C MET A 158 -4.53 -8.00 5.48
N ASN A 159 -4.71 -8.17 4.17
CA ASN A 159 -5.26 -9.40 3.61
C ASN A 159 -4.39 -10.63 3.93
N SER A 160 -3.08 -10.45 4.00
CA SER A 160 -2.16 -11.52 4.42
C SER A 160 -2.40 -11.93 5.87
N ALA A 161 -2.62 -10.96 6.76
CA ALA A 161 -2.95 -11.22 8.16
C ALA A 161 -4.34 -11.85 8.31
N VAL A 162 -5.36 -11.34 7.60
CA VAL A 162 -6.71 -11.93 7.59
C VAL A 162 -6.67 -13.40 7.15
N ALA A 163 -5.90 -13.71 6.10
CA ALA A 163 -5.78 -15.08 5.59
C ALA A 163 -5.10 -16.03 6.58
N ALA A 164 -4.12 -15.55 7.35
CA ALA A 164 -3.37 -16.38 8.30
C ALA A 164 -4.02 -16.47 9.68
N VAL A 165 -4.58 -15.35 10.18
CA VAL A 165 -5.21 -15.30 11.51
C VAL A 165 -6.65 -15.81 11.48
N GLY A 166 -7.36 -15.61 10.35
CA GLY A 166 -8.78 -15.97 10.18
C GLY A 166 -9.72 -14.79 10.50
N GLU A 167 -10.74 -14.60 9.65
CA GLU A 167 -11.70 -13.49 9.76
C GLU A 167 -12.48 -13.50 11.09
N GLY A 168 -12.74 -14.69 11.66
CA GLY A 168 -13.49 -14.86 12.92
C GLY A 168 -12.65 -14.74 14.19
N HIS A 169 -11.32 -14.52 14.08
CA HIS A 169 -10.49 -14.45 15.27
C HIS A 169 -10.75 -13.17 16.08
N PRO A 170 -11.03 -13.25 17.40
CA PRO A 170 -11.46 -12.11 18.22
C PRO A 170 -10.42 -10.97 18.28
N ARG A 171 -9.15 -11.29 18.11
CA ARG A 171 -8.05 -10.30 18.14
C ARG A 171 -7.60 -9.82 16.76
N LEU A 172 -8.25 -10.24 15.66
CA LEU A 172 -7.87 -9.84 14.31
C LEU A 172 -7.81 -8.32 14.15
N ILE A 173 -8.81 -7.59 14.63
CA ILE A 173 -8.85 -6.12 14.51
C ILE A 173 -7.65 -5.46 15.18
N GLY A 174 -7.15 -6.01 16.29
CA GLY A 174 -5.92 -5.56 16.94
C GLY A 174 -4.68 -5.75 16.06
N VAL A 175 -4.57 -6.91 15.39
CA VAL A 175 -3.49 -7.19 14.44
C VAL A 175 -3.52 -6.22 13.25
N LEU A 176 -4.71 -5.99 12.66
CA LEU A 176 -4.87 -5.03 11.55
C LEU A 176 -4.53 -3.59 11.98
N GLY A 177 -4.91 -3.21 13.20
CA GLY A 177 -4.56 -1.93 13.80
C GLY A 177 -3.04 -1.76 13.96
N ALA A 178 -2.35 -2.80 14.40
CA ALA A 178 -0.88 -2.82 14.53
C ALA A 178 -0.16 -2.71 13.17
N ILE A 179 -0.62 -3.45 12.15
CA ILE A 179 -0.09 -3.35 10.79
C ILE A 179 -0.25 -1.92 10.27
N ARG A 180 -1.41 -1.31 10.43
CA ARG A 180 -1.66 0.06 10.01
C ARG A 180 -0.75 1.04 10.74
N ALA A 181 -0.63 0.91 12.08
CA ALA A 181 0.25 1.77 12.88
C ALA A 181 1.70 1.69 12.42
N GLY A 182 2.22 0.46 12.28
CA GLY A 182 3.60 0.23 11.82
C GLY A 182 3.84 0.77 10.43
N HIS A 183 2.90 0.58 9.50
CA HIS A 183 3.04 1.09 8.13
C HIS A 183 3.05 2.63 8.07
N LEU A 184 2.21 3.30 8.86
CA LEU A 184 2.22 4.76 8.95
C LEU A 184 3.51 5.30 9.59
N ARG A 185 4.04 4.62 10.61
CA ARG A 185 5.33 4.94 11.22
C ARG A 185 6.48 4.73 10.25
N LEU A 186 6.46 3.63 9.48
CA LEU A 186 7.44 3.34 8.43
C LEU A 186 7.49 4.45 7.37
N LEU A 187 6.33 4.91 6.90
CA LEU A 187 6.23 6.05 5.98
C LEU A 187 6.86 7.32 6.58
N ALA A 188 6.56 7.62 7.84
CA ALA A 188 7.13 8.77 8.52
C ALA A 188 8.65 8.65 8.68
N ASP A 189 9.18 7.47 9.00
CA ASP A 189 10.61 7.26 9.24
C ASP A 189 11.46 7.34 7.95
N LEU A 190 10.94 6.80 6.85
CA LEU A 190 11.61 6.84 5.55
C LEU A 190 11.58 8.22 4.89
N THR A 191 10.67 9.11 5.31
CA THR A 191 10.55 10.44 4.73
C THR A 191 11.58 11.38 5.36
N ALA A 192 12.30 12.13 4.56
CA ALA A 192 13.26 13.16 5.02
C ALA A 192 12.55 14.32 5.73
N ALA A 193 13.27 15.06 6.56
CA ALA A 193 12.76 16.29 7.17
C ALA A 193 12.38 17.29 6.06
N GLY A 194 11.17 17.81 6.08
CA GLY A 194 10.60 18.66 5.04
C GLY A 194 10.06 17.91 3.82
N GLY A 195 10.20 16.57 3.77
CA GLY A 195 9.69 15.71 2.74
C GLY A 195 8.19 15.39 2.89
N THR A 196 7.67 14.56 1.99
CA THR A 196 6.25 14.17 1.95
C THR A 196 6.11 12.66 1.79
N ALA A 197 5.35 12.02 2.69
CA ALA A 197 4.87 10.66 2.47
C ALA A 197 3.48 10.69 1.83
N LEU A 198 3.24 9.77 0.90
CA LEU A 198 1.96 9.55 0.21
C LEU A 198 1.48 8.14 0.50
N LEU A 199 0.28 8.02 1.03
CA LEU A 199 -0.40 6.74 1.17
C LEU A 199 -1.54 6.67 0.17
N PHE A 200 -1.44 5.76 -0.78
CA PHE A 200 -2.52 5.34 -1.66
C PHE A 200 -3.00 3.98 -1.18
N THR A 201 -4.30 3.80 -0.97
CA THR A 201 -4.85 2.52 -0.54
C THR A 201 -6.23 2.28 -1.15
N ASP A 202 -6.46 1.08 -1.62
CA ASP A 202 -7.77 0.60 -2.01
C ASP A 202 -8.61 0.33 -0.76
N VAL A 203 -9.85 0.80 -0.73
CA VAL A 203 -10.69 0.75 0.47
C VAL A 203 -11.97 -0.06 0.28
N ALA A 204 -12.39 -0.28 -0.96
CA ALA A 204 -13.55 -1.10 -1.32
C ALA A 204 -13.44 -1.61 -2.76
N SER A 205 -14.19 -2.66 -3.10
CA SER A 205 -14.22 -3.29 -4.43
C SER A 205 -15.62 -3.25 -5.03
N SER A 206 -15.70 -3.17 -6.35
CA SER A 206 -16.95 -3.35 -7.09
C SER A 206 -17.55 -4.75 -6.95
N ASP A 207 -16.78 -5.73 -6.49
CA ASP A 207 -17.31 -7.07 -6.20
C ASP A 207 -18.30 -7.05 -5.03
N ASP A 208 -18.03 -6.20 -4.02
CA ASP A 208 -18.89 -6.05 -2.84
C ASP A 208 -19.80 -4.82 -2.96
N VAL A 209 -19.38 -3.80 -3.72
CA VAL A 209 -20.08 -2.51 -3.93
C VAL A 209 -20.12 -2.21 -5.43
N PRO A 210 -21.03 -2.83 -6.21
CA PRO A 210 -21.04 -2.74 -7.67
C PRO A 210 -21.12 -1.32 -8.22
N GLU A 211 -21.76 -0.41 -7.51
CA GLU A 211 -21.87 0.99 -7.88
C GLU A 211 -20.54 1.76 -7.95
N ILE A 212 -19.45 1.27 -7.37
CA ILE A 212 -18.12 1.87 -7.52
C ILE A 212 -17.77 1.99 -9.01
N ALA A 213 -18.09 0.97 -9.81
CA ALA A 213 -17.75 0.95 -11.23
C ALA A 213 -18.44 2.07 -12.03
N THR A 214 -19.69 2.42 -11.67
CA THR A 214 -20.53 3.35 -12.41
C THR A 214 -20.61 4.76 -11.80
N THR A 215 -20.31 4.93 -10.51
CA THR A 215 -20.36 6.23 -9.83
C THR A 215 -19.40 7.23 -10.49
N PRO A 216 -19.83 8.43 -10.89
CA PRO A 216 -18.95 9.49 -11.38
C PRO A 216 -17.89 9.88 -10.34
N GLU A 217 -16.71 10.30 -10.77
CA GLU A 217 -15.62 10.67 -9.83
C GLU A 217 -16.03 11.79 -8.87
N SER A 218 -16.79 12.76 -9.33
CA SER A 218 -17.31 13.86 -8.50
C SER A 218 -18.22 13.39 -7.36
N ALA A 219 -18.86 12.23 -7.49
CA ALA A 219 -19.76 11.66 -6.49
C ALA A 219 -19.08 10.63 -5.55
N LEU A 220 -17.82 10.26 -5.81
CA LEU A 220 -17.10 9.30 -4.98
C LEU A 220 -16.95 9.71 -3.51
N PRO A 221 -16.75 11.00 -3.15
CA PRO A 221 -16.75 11.41 -1.73
C PRO A 221 -18.08 11.12 -1.01
N GLY A 222 -19.22 11.30 -1.69
CA GLY A 222 -20.54 10.96 -1.15
C GLY A 222 -20.73 9.45 -0.99
N LEU A 223 -20.28 8.66 -1.99
CA LEU A 223 -20.25 7.20 -1.89
C LEU A 223 -19.39 6.75 -0.71
N ALA A 224 -18.17 7.26 -0.58
CA ALA A 224 -17.26 6.91 0.51
C ALA A 224 -17.86 7.23 1.89
N ALA A 225 -18.51 8.40 2.05
CA ALA A 225 -19.18 8.76 3.29
C ALA A 225 -20.34 7.79 3.64
N ARG A 226 -21.07 7.29 2.65
CA ARG A 226 -22.10 6.28 2.84
C ARG A 226 -21.48 4.93 3.25
N LEU A 227 -20.44 4.46 2.54
CA LEU A 227 -19.76 3.20 2.84
C LEU A 227 -19.15 3.19 4.25
N SER A 228 -18.64 4.32 4.73
CA SER A 228 -18.13 4.45 6.10
C SER A 228 -19.27 4.24 7.13
N ARG A 229 -20.44 4.90 6.94
CA ARG A 229 -21.59 4.68 7.83
C ARG A 229 -22.12 3.25 7.81
N GLU A 230 -22.09 2.61 6.65
CA GLU A 230 -22.53 1.23 6.43
C GLU A 230 -21.46 0.19 6.80
N LYS A 231 -20.24 0.62 7.20
CA LYS A 231 -19.08 -0.24 7.51
C LYS A 231 -18.74 -1.21 6.37
N ARG A 232 -18.76 -0.71 5.12
CA ARG A 232 -18.55 -1.50 3.90
C ARG A 232 -17.18 -1.31 3.27
N PHE A 233 -16.25 -0.67 3.96
CA PHE A 233 -14.84 -0.68 3.57
C PHE A 233 -14.18 -2.02 3.92
N PHE A 234 -13.08 -2.35 3.28
CA PHE A 234 -12.24 -3.46 3.67
C PHE A 234 -11.79 -3.31 5.12
N LEU A 235 -11.63 -4.44 5.80
CA LEU A 235 -11.22 -4.45 7.21
C LEU A 235 -9.90 -3.69 7.40
N GLY A 236 -9.90 -2.77 8.34
CA GLY A 236 -8.71 -2.03 8.76
C GLY A 236 -8.34 -0.81 7.92
N VAL A 237 -8.98 -0.55 6.77
CA VAL A 237 -8.64 0.58 5.89
C VAL A 237 -9.75 1.63 5.76
N ASP A 238 -10.66 1.74 6.72
CA ASP A 238 -11.61 2.85 6.76
C ASP A 238 -10.84 4.19 6.81
N PRO A 239 -11.09 5.13 5.87
CA PRO A 239 -10.38 6.41 5.82
C PRO A 239 -10.50 7.24 7.09
N GLY A 240 -11.66 7.22 7.74
CA GLY A 240 -11.88 7.94 9.00
C GLY A 240 -11.04 7.38 10.14
N GLU A 241 -10.96 6.04 10.26
CA GLU A 241 -10.13 5.39 11.25
C GLU A 241 -8.62 5.61 10.97
N MET A 242 -8.21 5.60 9.70
CA MET A 242 -6.82 5.91 9.33
C MET A 242 -6.46 7.36 9.71
N GLU A 243 -7.30 8.32 9.40
CA GLU A 243 -7.06 9.73 9.78
C GLU A 243 -7.07 9.94 11.28
N LYS A 244 -7.95 9.26 12.02
CA LYS A 244 -7.97 9.28 13.48
C LYS A 244 -6.67 8.73 14.06
N GLN A 245 -6.18 7.62 13.50
CA GLN A 245 -4.91 7.03 13.94
C GLN A 245 -3.73 7.94 13.62
N LEU A 246 -3.68 8.54 12.41
CA LEU A 246 -2.65 9.50 12.03
C LEU A 246 -2.54 10.68 13.00
N ARG A 247 -3.67 11.16 13.51
CA ARG A 247 -3.71 12.27 14.47
C ARG A 247 -3.45 11.83 15.94
N GLY A 248 -3.81 10.59 16.26
CA GLY A 248 -3.72 10.05 17.62
C GLY A 248 -2.42 9.30 17.92
N ASP A 249 -1.68 8.85 16.92
CA ASP A 249 -0.39 8.19 17.11
C ASP A 249 0.69 9.23 17.43
N SER A 250 1.15 9.25 18.69
CA SER A 250 2.16 10.22 19.17
C SER A 250 3.48 10.12 18.43
N TYR A 251 3.85 8.92 17.94
CA TYR A 251 5.06 8.72 17.17
C TYR A 251 4.96 9.39 15.79
N VAL A 252 3.85 9.20 15.09
CA VAL A 252 3.58 9.87 13.80
C VAL A 252 3.43 11.37 13.99
N ALA A 253 2.63 11.80 14.98
CA ALA A 253 2.39 13.21 15.27
C ALA A 253 3.66 13.98 15.65
N SER A 254 4.67 13.34 16.24
CA SER A 254 5.96 13.97 16.53
C SER A 254 6.82 14.22 15.28
N ARG A 255 6.49 13.59 14.13
CA ARG A 255 7.25 13.65 12.88
C ARG A 255 6.51 14.32 11.73
N VAL A 256 5.18 14.23 11.73
CA VAL A 256 4.31 14.73 10.67
C VAL A 256 3.67 16.04 11.10
N ARG A 257 3.93 17.11 10.36
CA ARG A 257 3.40 18.46 10.62
C ARG A 257 1.97 18.62 10.12
N THR A 258 1.68 18.09 8.94
CA THR A 258 0.35 18.20 8.33
C THR A 258 -0.07 16.89 7.67
N VAL A 259 -1.38 16.60 7.77
CA VAL A 259 -2.04 15.50 7.07
C VAL A 259 -3.06 16.13 6.12
N HIS A 260 -2.93 15.86 4.83
CA HIS A 260 -3.79 16.39 3.78
C HIS A 260 -4.47 15.26 3.03
N ARG A 261 -5.81 15.25 3.01
CA ARG A 261 -6.59 14.31 2.19
C ARG A 261 -6.49 14.71 0.73
N ILE A 262 -5.98 13.81 -0.11
CA ILE A 262 -5.94 13.99 -1.57
C ILE A 262 -7.32 13.71 -2.16
N GLY A 263 -7.99 12.63 -1.71
CA GLY A 263 -9.35 12.30 -2.12
C GLY A 263 -9.54 10.85 -2.51
N PHE A 264 -10.56 10.64 -3.36
CA PHE A 264 -10.96 9.32 -3.85
C PHE A 264 -10.94 9.30 -5.37
N TRP A 265 -10.61 8.12 -5.95
CA TRP A 265 -10.77 7.84 -7.37
C TRP A 265 -10.96 6.34 -7.62
N LYS A 266 -11.23 5.98 -8.86
CA LYS A 266 -11.40 4.59 -9.26
C LYS A 266 -10.09 4.01 -9.80
N TRP A 267 -9.80 2.78 -9.41
CA TRP A 267 -8.73 1.97 -9.96
C TRP A 267 -9.34 0.71 -10.59
N ARG A 268 -9.39 0.67 -11.90
CA ARG A 268 -9.83 -0.52 -12.64
C ARG A 268 -8.66 -1.49 -12.73
N ILE A 269 -8.74 -2.59 -11.98
CA ILE A 269 -7.68 -3.61 -11.93
C ILE A 269 -7.86 -4.68 -13.02
N SER A 270 -9.08 -4.85 -13.53
CA SER A 270 -9.42 -5.74 -14.64
C SER A 270 -10.66 -5.23 -15.37
N LYS A 271 -11.09 -5.92 -16.43
CA LYS A 271 -12.32 -5.57 -17.18
C LYS A 271 -13.58 -5.58 -16.32
N THR A 272 -13.60 -6.38 -15.26
CA THR A 272 -14.79 -6.60 -14.42
C THR A 272 -14.66 -6.05 -13.00
N ARG A 273 -13.45 -5.68 -12.57
CA ARG A 273 -13.21 -5.28 -11.17
C ARG A 273 -12.61 -3.90 -11.06
N THR A 274 -13.24 -3.07 -10.23
CA THR A 274 -12.81 -1.70 -9.92
C THR A 274 -12.70 -1.51 -8.41
N PHE A 275 -11.59 -0.94 -7.96
CA PHE A 275 -11.43 -0.51 -6.58
C PHE A 275 -11.76 0.97 -6.41
N LEU A 276 -12.26 1.31 -5.24
CA LEU A 276 -12.26 2.67 -4.72
C LEU A 276 -10.94 2.90 -3.99
N VAL A 277 -10.15 3.86 -4.48
CA VAL A 277 -8.87 4.24 -3.87
C VAL A 277 -9.05 5.50 -3.05
N TYR A 278 -8.44 5.53 -1.87
CA TYR A 278 -8.28 6.69 -1.01
C TYR A 278 -6.80 7.09 -0.93
N ALA A 279 -6.55 8.40 -0.87
CA ALA A 279 -5.18 8.89 -0.74
C ALA A 279 -5.06 10.04 0.25
N VAL A 280 -3.92 10.05 0.95
CA VAL A 280 -3.52 11.06 1.93
C VAL A 280 -2.04 11.38 1.81
N ALA A 281 -1.69 12.65 1.97
CA ALA A 281 -0.32 13.14 2.03
C ALA A 281 0.03 13.53 3.48
N LEU A 282 1.23 13.14 3.91
CA LEU A 282 1.79 13.40 5.23
C LEU A 282 3.06 14.25 5.03
N ARG A 283 3.09 15.48 5.49
CA ARG A 283 4.27 16.33 5.39
C ARG A 283 5.07 16.29 6.69
N ARG A 284 6.33 15.93 6.56
CA ARG A 284 7.25 15.84 7.69
C ARG A 284 7.90 17.19 8.07
#